data_09863e0df69be13e0b78da2864e5d59b
#
_entry.id   09863e0df69be13e0b78da2864e5d59b
#
_cell.length_a   1.000
_cell.length_b   1.000
_cell.length_c   1.000
_cell.angle_alpha   90.00
_cell.angle_beta   90.00
_cell.angle_gamma   90.00
#
_symmetry.space_group_name_H-M   'P 1'
#
loop_
_entity.id
_entity.type
_entity.pdbx_description
1 polymer ?
#
loop_
_entity_poly.entity_id
_entity_poly.type
_entity_poly.pdbx_seq_one_letter_code
_entity_poly.pdbx_strand_id
1 'polypeptide(L)'
;EAIASAHTLASGISDREKRQIEAISLWINNKGPQSLAILREHLNDYPKDTWMLRLAQRLFMQGCHSAGVPNFPEELFALCQSLEKHCSDDWAFLGSYAFAHHETGRLEEAYRLAQKSLEMRPTNAVASHSVTHVFFEQGDAVSGGDFLGNWLEGFDKRASYHVHLSWHLALFELAMGGYQKALDRYETYIRPSVVAKSAASLADSASLLWRLQL
;
A
#
# COMPACT_ATOMS: atom_id res chain seq x y z
N GLU A 1 -18.93 6.82 15.31
CA GLU A 1 -19.20 8.26 15.54
C GLU A 1 -18.92 9.08 14.27
N ALA A 2 -17.67 9.20 13.77
CA ALA A 2 -17.31 10.05 12.65
C ALA A 2 -18.15 9.81 11.38
N ILE A 3 -18.42 8.56 11.01
CA ILE A 3 -19.28 8.22 9.85
C ILE A 3 -20.73 8.68 10.06
N ALA A 4 -21.30 8.51 11.24
CA ALA A 4 -22.66 9.01 11.52
C ALA A 4 -22.72 10.53 11.40
N SER A 5 -21.71 11.24 11.92
CA SER A 5 -21.59 12.68 11.76
C SER A 5 -21.44 13.09 10.29
N ALA A 6 -20.62 12.36 9.51
CA ALA A 6 -20.44 12.61 8.08
C ALA A 6 -21.77 12.48 7.31
N HIS A 7 -22.56 11.43 7.58
CA HIS A 7 -23.89 11.27 6.96
C HIS A 7 -24.85 12.40 7.36
N THR A 8 -24.84 12.82 8.63
CA THR A 8 -25.69 13.93 9.09
C THR A 8 -25.36 15.25 8.41
N LEU A 9 -24.07 15.49 8.14
CA LEU A 9 -23.57 16.71 7.51
C LEU A 9 -23.59 16.65 5.97
N ALA A 10 -23.98 15.53 5.38
CA ALA A 10 -23.94 15.31 3.94
C ALA A 10 -25.06 16.01 3.14
N SER A 11 -25.92 16.81 3.81
CA SER A 11 -26.91 17.63 3.11
C SER A 11 -26.22 18.78 2.36
N GLY A 12 -26.32 18.78 1.02
CA GLY A 12 -25.75 19.86 0.18
C GLY A 12 -24.35 19.62 -0.38
N ILE A 13 -23.71 18.48 -0.09
CA ILE A 13 -22.44 18.09 -0.72
C ILE A 13 -22.68 17.43 -2.09
N SER A 14 -21.61 17.38 -2.91
CA SER A 14 -21.67 16.78 -4.24
C SER A 14 -21.89 15.27 -4.19
N ASP A 15 -22.36 14.69 -5.29
CA ASP A 15 -22.50 13.23 -5.43
C ASP A 15 -21.14 12.51 -5.33
N ARG A 16 -20.06 13.15 -5.76
CA ARG A 16 -18.70 12.68 -5.56
C ARG A 16 -18.40 12.45 -4.07
N GLU A 17 -18.65 13.45 -3.25
CA GLU A 17 -18.39 13.39 -1.81
C GLU A 17 -19.33 12.41 -1.09
N LYS A 18 -20.59 12.31 -1.50
CA LYS A 18 -21.53 11.32 -0.96
C LYS A 18 -21.04 9.88 -1.22
N ARG A 19 -20.56 9.58 -2.44
CA ARG A 19 -20.01 8.26 -2.76
C ARG A 19 -18.72 7.95 -1.98
N GLN A 20 -17.86 8.95 -1.73
CA GLN A 20 -16.68 8.79 -0.88
C GLN A 20 -17.09 8.39 0.55
N ILE A 21 -18.06 9.11 1.15
CA ILE A 21 -18.57 8.79 2.49
C ILE A 21 -19.18 7.39 2.51
N GLU A 22 -19.98 7.03 1.53
CA GLU A 22 -20.63 5.72 1.46
C GLU A 22 -19.60 4.58 1.31
N ALA A 23 -18.61 4.72 0.43
CA ALA A 23 -17.56 3.72 0.26
C ALA A 23 -16.79 3.49 1.57
N ILE A 24 -16.41 4.56 2.27
CA ILE A 24 -15.71 4.48 3.55
C ILE A 24 -16.62 3.87 4.62
N SER A 25 -17.89 4.25 4.65
CA SER A 25 -18.89 3.72 5.59
C SER A 25 -19.04 2.21 5.42
N LEU A 26 -19.18 1.74 4.19
CA LEU A 26 -19.29 0.31 3.89
C LEU A 26 -18.02 -0.45 4.33
N TRP A 27 -16.84 0.09 4.03
CA TRP A 27 -15.58 -0.52 4.44
C TRP A 27 -15.46 -0.66 5.97
N ILE A 28 -15.71 0.41 6.72
CA ILE A 28 -15.65 0.40 8.19
C ILE A 28 -16.65 -0.59 8.79
N ASN A 29 -17.80 -0.80 8.14
CA ASN A 29 -18.83 -1.76 8.56
C ASN A 29 -18.61 -3.18 8.00
N ASN A 30 -17.37 -3.53 7.59
CA ASN A 30 -16.99 -4.84 7.06
C ASN A 30 -17.76 -5.28 5.80
N LYS A 31 -18.23 -4.33 5.01
CA LYS A 31 -18.90 -4.56 3.72
C LYS A 31 -17.95 -4.29 2.55
N GLY A 32 -16.77 -4.93 2.58
CA GLY A 32 -15.69 -4.74 1.59
C GLY A 32 -16.15 -4.89 0.14
N PRO A 33 -16.87 -5.96 -0.25
CA PRO A 33 -17.35 -6.12 -1.63
C PRO A 33 -18.25 -4.98 -2.11
N GLN A 34 -19.18 -4.51 -1.27
CA GLN A 34 -20.07 -3.39 -1.61
C GLN A 34 -19.28 -2.07 -1.70
N SER A 35 -18.33 -1.84 -0.79
CA SER A 35 -17.44 -0.69 -0.87
C SER A 35 -16.64 -0.66 -2.18
N LEU A 36 -16.06 -1.81 -2.57
CA LEU A 36 -15.30 -1.91 -3.83
C LEU A 36 -16.18 -1.67 -5.07
N ALA A 37 -17.43 -2.15 -5.07
CA ALA A 37 -18.38 -1.89 -6.15
C ALA A 37 -18.62 -0.38 -6.33
N ILE A 38 -18.92 0.34 -5.23
CA ILE A 38 -19.09 1.80 -5.26
C ILE A 38 -17.83 2.51 -5.73
N LEU A 39 -16.64 2.06 -5.29
CA LEU A 39 -15.38 2.65 -5.71
C LEU A 39 -15.09 2.49 -7.19
N ARG A 40 -15.45 1.36 -7.80
CA ARG A 40 -15.35 1.14 -9.26
C ARG A 40 -16.24 2.10 -10.03
N GLU A 41 -17.50 2.27 -9.62
CA GLU A 41 -18.43 3.23 -10.21
C GLU A 41 -17.94 4.67 -10.02
N HIS A 42 -17.46 4.98 -8.82
CA HIS A 42 -16.92 6.30 -8.50
C HIS A 42 -15.72 6.66 -9.39
N LEU A 43 -14.77 5.74 -9.56
CA LEU A 43 -13.57 5.98 -10.37
C LEU A 43 -13.87 6.02 -11.87
N ASN A 44 -14.94 5.38 -12.33
CA ASN A 44 -15.42 5.54 -13.70
C ASN A 44 -15.90 6.97 -13.97
N ASP A 45 -16.63 7.57 -13.02
CA ASP A 45 -17.17 8.93 -13.15
C ASP A 45 -16.15 10.02 -12.76
N TYR A 46 -15.26 9.71 -11.82
CA TYR A 46 -14.24 10.61 -11.26
C TYR A 46 -12.83 9.99 -11.34
N PRO A 47 -12.29 9.75 -12.54
CA PRO A 47 -11.05 8.98 -12.74
C PRO A 47 -9.81 9.59 -12.10
N LYS A 48 -9.82 10.90 -11.79
CA LYS A 48 -8.72 11.59 -11.11
C LYS A 48 -8.78 11.54 -9.58
N ASP A 49 -9.73 10.79 -9.01
CA ASP A 49 -9.82 10.64 -7.55
C ASP A 49 -8.87 9.54 -7.05
N THR A 50 -7.57 9.84 -7.10
CA THR A 50 -6.50 8.90 -6.74
C THR A 50 -6.52 8.50 -5.26
N TRP A 51 -7.16 9.28 -4.41
CA TRP A 51 -7.44 8.92 -3.02
C TRP A 51 -8.40 7.71 -2.94
N MET A 52 -9.46 7.73 -3.74
CA MET A 52 -10.40 6.61 -3.79
C MET A 52 -9.80 5.39 -4.50
N LEU A 53 -8.90 5.59 -5.47
CA LEU A 53 -8.10 4.50 -6.04
C LEU A 53 -7.22 3.83 -4.96
N ARG A 54 -6.63 4.61 -4.06
CA ARG A 54 -5.83 4.06 -2.97
C ARG A 54 -6.68 3.21 -2.00
N LEU A 55 -7.91 3.62 -1.74
CA LEU A 55 -8.85 2.81 -0.96
C LEU A 55 -9.26 1.53 -1.71
N ALA A 56 -9.54 1.62 -3.02
CA ALA A 56 -9.85 0.47 -3.86
C ALA A 56 -8.69 -0.55 -3.84
N GLN A 57 -7.46 -0.09 -4.04
CA GLN A 57 -6.26 -0.93 -3.96
C GLN A 57 -6.20 -1.70 -2.64
N ARG A 58 -6.47 -1.05 -1.52
CA ARG A 58 -6.48 -1.70 -0.20
C ARG A 58 -7.59 -2.76 -0.08
N LEU A 59 -8.74 -2.53 -0.70
CA LEU A 59 -9.86 -3.49 -0.69
C LEU A 59 -9.63 -4.68 -1.64
N PHE A 60 -8.88 -4.51 -2.70
CA PHE A 60 -8.48 -5.61 -3.58
C PHE A 60 -7.55 -6.59 -2.88
N MET A 61 -6.58 -6.08 -2.11
CA MET A 61 -5.59 -6.91 -1.44
C MET A 61 -6.26 -7.87 -0.46
N GLN A 62 -5.76 -9.12 -0.40
CA GLN A 62 -6.27 -10.10 0.56
C GLN A 62 -5.90 -9.73 2.00
N GLY A 63 -6.80 -9.97 2.92
CA GLY A 63 -6.58 -9.72 4.34
C GLY A 63 -7.84 -9.24 5.07
N CYS A 64 -7.69 -8.87 6.33
CA CYS A 64 -8.77 -8.30 7.14
C CYS A 64 -9.36 -7.07 6.47
N HIS A 65 -10.67 -7.00 6.36
CA HIS A 65 -11.42 -5.90 5.76
C HIS A 65 -11.24 -5.72 4.25
N SER A 66 -10.78 -6.76 3.54
CA SER A 66 -10.72 -6.78 2.08
C SER A 66 -12.08 -7.11 1.46
N ALA A 67 -12.18 -6.96 0.13
CA ALA A 67 -13.34 -7.41 -0.64
C ALA A 67 -13.30 -8.91 -0.99
N GLY A 68 -12.21 -9.62 -0.63
CA GLY A 68 -12.04 -11.05 -0.90
C GLY A 68 -11.96 -11.39 -2.38
N VAL A 69 -11.30 -10.56 -3.18
CA VAL A 69 -11.15 -10.74 -4.63
C VAL A 69 -10.03 -11.76 -4.90
N PRO A 70 -10.34 -12.98 -5.38
CA PRO A 70 -9.31 -14.02 -5.56
C PRO A 70 -8.27 -13.67 -6.62
N ASN A 71 -8.66 -12.95 -7.65
CA ASN A 71 -7.85 -12.54 -8.79
C ASN A 71 -7.50 -11.05 -8.70
N PHE A 72 -7.14 -10.61 -7.48
CA PHE A 72 -6.93 -9.20 -7.23
C PHE A 72 -5.81 -8.55 -8.06
N PRO A 73 -4.70 -9.23 -8.41
CA PRO A 73 -3.64 -8.59 -9.18
C PRO A 73 -4.12 -8.10 -10.54
N GLU A 74 -4.78 -8.98 -11.30
CA GLU A 74 -5.28 -8.67 -12.65
C GLU A 74 -6.43 -7.65 -12.60
N GLU A 75 -7.32 -7.77 -11.62
CA GLU A 75 -8.45 -6.83 -11.50
C GLU A 75 -7.98 -5.43 -11.06
N LEU A 76 -7.03 -5.33 -10.15
CA LEU A 76 -6.41 -4.06 -9.78
C LEU A 76 -5.64 -3.46 -10.97
N PHE A 77 -4.88 -4.30 -11.70
CA PHE A 77 -4.19 -3.86 -12.90
C PHE A 77 -5.16 -3.30 -13.94
N ALA A 78 -6.24 -4.02 -14.24
CA ALA A 78 -7.25 -3.58 -15.20
C ALA A 78 -7.90 -2.25 -14.79
N LEU A 79 -8.20 -2.07 -13.50
CA LEU A 79 -8.71 -0.80 -12.99
C LEU A 79 -7.69 0.33 -13.20
N CYS A 80 -6.45 0.15 -12.78
CA CYS A 80 -5.41 1.17 -12.97
C CYS A 80 -5.20 1.49 -14.46
N GLN A 81 -5.15 0.47 -15.33
CA GLN A 81 -5.01 0.66 -16.78
C GLN A 81 -6.14 1.50 -17.37
N SER A 82 -7.38 1.31 -16.91
CA SER A 82 -8.53 2.12 -17.37
C SER A 82 -8.41 3.61 -17.00
N LEU A 83 -7.69 3.92 -15.92
CA LEU A 83 -7.49 5.28 -15.40
C LEU A 83 -6.24 5.98 -15.97
N GLU A 84 -5.32 5.25 -16.56
CA GLU A 84 -4.00 5.73 -16.99
C GLU A 84 -4.08 6.99 -17.85
N LYS A 85 -4.97 7.01 -18.85
CA LYS A 85 -5.16 8.17 -19.74
C LYS A 85 -5.56 9.47 -19.03
N HIS A 86 -6.05 9.38 -17.78
CA HIS A 86 -6.49 10.51 -16.98
C HIS A 86 -5.47 10.94 -15.91
N CYS A 87 -4.56 10.06 -15.51
CA CYS A 87 -3.73 10.20 -14.29
C CYS A 87 -2.23 9.97 -14.54
N SER A 88 -1.77 9.90 -15.79
CA SER A 88 -0.37 9.57 -16.14
C SER A 88 0.68 10.58 -15.61
N ASP A 89 0.24 11.72 -15.09
CA ASP A 89 1.02 12.79 -14.48
C ASP A 89 0.73 12.99 -12.98
N ASP A 90 0.02 12.04 -12.33
CA ASP A 90 -0.28 12.07 -10.90
C ASP A 90 0.63 11.08 -10.15
N TRP A 91 1.42 11.58 -9.21
CA TRP A 91 2.37 10.76 -8.45
C TRP A 91 1.69 9.65 -7.61
N ALA A 92 0.49 9.91 -7.08
CA ALA A 92 -0.22 8.93 -6.27
C ALA A 92 -0.77 7.79 -7.14
N PHE A 93 -1.29 8.12 -8.33
CA PHE A 93 -1.68 7.14 -9.33
C PHE A 93 -0.48 6.30 -9.77
N LEU A 94 0.64 6.94 -10.14
CA LEU A 94 1.85 6.25 -10.60
C LEU A 94 2.36 5.24 -9.56
N GLY A 95 2.34 5.59 -8.26
CA GLY A 95 2.70 4.67 -7.20
C GLY A 95 1.76 3.46 -7.09
N SER A 96 0.43 3.68 -7.22
CA SER A 96 -0.56 2.60 -7.20
C SER A 96 -0.48 1.73 -8.45
N TYR A 97 -0.23 2.30 -9.61
CA TYR A 97 -0.07 1.58 -10.87
C TYR A 97 1.23 0.77 -10.91
N ALA A 98 2.32 1.32 -10.36
CA ALA A 98 3.56 0.57 -10.16
C ALA A 98 3.33 -0.69 -9.33
N PHE A 99 2.57 -0.58 -8.25
CA PHE A 99 2.20 -1.73 -7.44
C PHE A 99 1.38 -2.76 -8.23
N ALA A 100 0.39 -2.33 -9.01
CA ALA A 100 -0.40 -3.24 -9.84
C ALA A 100 0.44 -3.95 -10.93
N HIS A 101 1.42 -3.27 -11.51
CA HIS A 101 2.40 -3.88 -12.42
C HIS A 101 3.26 -4.92 -11.71
N HIS A 102 3.75 -4.63 -10.50
CA HIS A 102 4.52 -5.57 -9.69
C HIS A 102 3.70 -6.84 -9.42
N GLU A 103 2.47 -6.71 -8.90
CA GLU A 103 1.60 -7.83 -8.57
C GLU A 103 1.28 -8.75 -9.77
N THR A 104 1.42 -8.22 -11.00
CA THR A 104 1.23 -8.97 -12.23
C THR A 104 2.55 -9.39 -12.91
N GLY A 105 3.68 -9.31 -12.20
CA GLY A 105 4.99 -9.77 -12.66
C GLY A 105 5.68 -8.86 -13.69
N ARG A 106 5.16 -7.65 -13.93
CA ARG A 106 5.73 -6.67 -14.88
C ARG A 106 6.74 -5.76 -14.18
N LEU A 107 7.85 -6.35 -13.72
CA LEU A 107 8.79 -5.72 -12.78
C LEU A 107 9.50 -4.48 -13.36
N GLU A 108 9.90 -4.50 -14.64
CA GLU A 108 10.56 -3.36 -15.29
C GLU A 108 9.65 -2.12 -15.31
N GLU A 109 8.40 -2.31 -15.70
CA GLU A 109 7.44 -1.21 -15.76
C GLU A 109 7.03 -0.75 -14.35
N ALA A 110 6.90 -1.67 -13.39
CA ALA A 110 6.68 -1.35 -12.00
C ALA A 110 7.79 -0.44 -11.46
N TYR A 111 9.06 -0.79 -11.73
CA TYR A 111 10.19 0.02 -11.32
C TYR A 111 10.16 1.42 -11.96
N ARG A 112 9.97 1.49 -13.29
CA ARG A 112 9.92 2.74 -14.05
C ARG A 112 8.85 3.70 -13.52
N LEU A 113 7.64 3.19 -13.30
CA LEU A 113 6.51 3.98 -12.78
C LEU A 113 6.75 4.44 -11.33
N ALA A 114 7.30 3.55 -10.50
CA ALA A 114 7.62 3.88 -9.12
C ALA A 114 8.71 4.97 -9.03
N GLN A 115 9.76 4.88 -9.84
CA GLN A 115 10.80 5.91 -9.92
C GLN A 115 10.22 7.25 -10.36
N LYS A 116 9.41 7.28 -11.44
CA LYS A 116 8.73 8.50 -11.88
C LYS A 116 7.87 9.12 -10.77
N SER A 117 7.17 8.27 -10.00
CA SER A 117 6.40 8.73 -8.83
C SER A 117 7.28 9.35 -7.75
N LEU A 118 8.43 8.73 -7.45
CA LEU A 118 9.39 9.23 -6.44
C LEU A 118 10.10 10.52 -6.89
N GLU A 119 10.37 10.70 -8.18
CA GLU A 119 10.87 11.96 -8.73
C GLU A 119 9.90 13.11 -8.47
N MET A 120 8.59 12.88 -8.63
CA MET A 120 7.54 13.87 -8.38
C MET A 120 7.26 14.07 -6.88
N ARG A 121 7.31 12.98 -6.09
CA ARG A 121 7.04 12.96 -4.67
C ARG A 121 7.99 12.02 -3.94
N PRO A 122 9.18 12.48 -3.52
CA PRO A 122 10.20 11.64 -2.88
C PRO A 122 9.72 10.89 -1.61
N THR A 123 8.69 11.40 -0.95
CA THR A 123 8.11 10.78 0.25
C THR A 123 6.95 9.83 -0.04
N ASN A 124 6.71 9.42 -1.31
CA ASN A 124 5.64 8.48 -1.64
C ASN A 124 6.00 7.05 -1.19
N ALA A 125 5.47 6.66 -0.03
CA ALA A 125 5.69 5.33 0.54
C ALA A 125 5.15 4.18 -0.33
N VAL A 126 4.11 4.40 -1.13
CA VAL A 126 3.57 3.38 -2.04
C VAL A 126 4.55 3.09 -3.17
N ALA A 127 5.14 4.13 -3.75
CA ALA A 127 6.14 3.98 -4.78
C ALA A 127 7.44 3.36 -4.24
N SER A 128 7.91 3.81 -3.06
CA SER A 128 9.06 3.19 -2.39
C SER A 128 8.82 1.70 -2.12
N HIS A 129 7.62 1.33 -1.67
CA HIS A 129 7.22 -0.05 -1.46
C HIS A 129 7.28 -0.87 -2.76
N SER A 130 6.80 -0.31 -3.88
CA SER A 130 6.86 -0.99 -5.19
C SER A 130 8.31 -1.21 -5.66
N VAL A 131 9.20 -0.23 -5.49
CA VAL A 131 10.65 -0.39 -5.77
C VAL A 131 11.25 -1.51 -4.89
N THR A 132 10.90 -1.52 -3.61
CA THR A 132 11.34 -2.55 -2.66
C THR A 132 10.96 -3.95 -3.11
N HIS A 133 9.71 -4.13 -3.54
CA HIS A 133 9.24 -5.42 -4.06
C HIS A 133 9.97 -5.83 -5.34
N VAL A 134 10.26 -4.89 -6.24
CA VAL A 134 11.02 -5.21 -7.46
C VAL A 134 12.39 -5.77 -7.11
N PHE A 135 13.15 -5.14 -6.23
CA PHE A 135 14.45 -5.67 -5.78
C PHE A 135 14.31 -7.03 -5.07
N PHE A 136 13.25 -7.20 -4.28
CA PHE A 136 12.99 -8.47 -3.58
C PHE A 136 12.75 -9.62 -4.56
N GLU A 137 11.90 -9.41 -5.57
CA GLU A 137 11.59 -10.42 -6.61
C GLU A 137 12.80 -10.71 -7.52
N GLN A 138 13.68 -9.74 -7.73
CA GLN A 138 14.92 -9.91 -8.47
C GLN A 138 16.03 -10.61 -7.65
N GLY A 139 15.82 -10.80 -6.35
CA GLY A 139 16.83 -11.34 -5.42
C GLY A 139 18.00 -10.39 -5.14
N ASP A 140 17.87 -9.11 -5.50
CA ASP A 140 18.91 -8.09 -5.28
C ASP A 140 18.77 -7.47 -3.88
N ALA A 141 19.17 -8.24 -2.87
CA ALA A 141 19.08 -7.83 -1.48
C ALA A 141 20.01 -6.64 -1.15
N VAL A 142 21.12 -6.50 -1.86
CA VAL A 142 22.08 -5.40 -1.63
C VAL A 142 21.47 -4.09 -2.09
N SER A 143 21.08 -3.98 -3.36
CA SER A 143 20.48 -2.75 -3.89
C SER A 143 19.16 -2.40 -3.19
N GLY A 144 18.34 -3.40 -2.88
CA GLY A 144 17.09 -3.21 -2.14
C GLY A 144 17.31 -2.71 -0.72
N GLY A 145 18.29 -3.26 -0.02
CA GLY A 145 18.69 -2.83 1.32
C GLY A 145 19.22 -1.41 1.35
N ASP A 146 20.10 -1.06 0.42
CA ASP A 146 20.68 0.29 0.30
C ASP A 146 19.60 1.32 -0.06
N PHE A 147 18.76 1.01 -1.07
CA PHE A 147 17.66 1.90 -1.46
C PHE A 147 16.72 2.17 -0.28
N LEU A 148 16.21 1.11 0.34
CA LEU A 148 15.17 1.23 1.37
C LEU A 148 15.74 1.80 2.68
N GLY A 149 16.98 1.45 3.03
CA GLY A 149 17.68 1.98 4.19
C GLY A 149 17.81 3.50 4.11
N ASN A 150 18.36 4.00 3.00
CA ASN A 150 18.52 5.44 2.75
C ASN A 150 17.16 6.16 2.70
N TRP A 151 16.16 5.56 2.07
CA TRP A 151 14.84 6.19 1.95
C TRP A 151 14.14 6.33 3.31
N LEU A 152 14.25 5.32 4.18
CA LEU A 152 13.64 5.31 5.51
C LEU A 152 14.25 6.34 6.47
N GLU A 153 15.51 6.76 6.28
CA GLU A 153 16.14 7.79 7.12
C GLU A 153 15.36 9.10 7.11
N GLY A 154 14.81 9.48 5.94
CA GLY A 154 14.02 10.70 5.76
C GLY A 154 12.52 10.53 5.97
N PHE A 155 12.02 9.32 6.23
CA PHE A 155 10.59 9.06 6.30
C PHE A 155 10.05 9.15 7.73
N ASP A 156 8.83 9.69 7.90
CA ASP A 156 8.20 9.88 9.20
C ASP A 156 7.96 8.54 9.92
N LYS A 157 8.66 8.33 11.03
CA LYS A 157 8.58 7.11 11.83
C LYS A 157 7.20 6.88 12.48
N ARG A 158 6.34 7.90 12.52
CA ARG A 158 4.95 7.80 13.03
C ARG A 158 3.99 7.24 11.98
N ALA A 159 4.37 7.25 10.73
CA ALA A 159 3.54 6.71 9.65
C ALA A 159 3.45 5.18 9.75
N SER A 160 2.24 4.64 9.63
CA SER A 160 2.03 3.18 9.68
C SER A 160 2.83 2.42 8.61
N TYR A 161 3.08 3.04 7.46
CA TYR A 161 3.90 2.49 6.39
C TYR A 161 5.38 2.31 6.80
N HIS A 162 5.88 3.11 7.75
CA HIS A 162 7.24 2.97 8.27
C HIS A 162 7.48 1.59 8.89
N VAL A 163 6.51 1.07 9.63
CA VAL A 163 6.60 -0.27 10.25
C VAL A 163 6.73 -1.35 9.19
N HIS A 164 5.85 -1.31 8.18
CA HIS A 164 5.84 -2.29 7.10
C HIS A 164 7.12 -2.22 6.23
N LEU A 165 7.58 -1.03 5.89
CA LEU A 165 8.84 -0.86 5.15
C LEU A 165 10.07 -1.24 6.00
N SER A 166 10.02 -1.06 7.31
CA SER A 166 11.06 -1.58 8.22
C SER A 166 11.10 -3.10 8.22
N TRP A 167 9.95 -3.77 8.09
CA TRP A 167 9.90 -5.22 7.91
C TRP A 167 10.56 -5.65 6.59
N HIS A 168 10.27 -4.99 5.46
CA HIS A 168 10.95 -5.29 4.20
C HIS A 168 12.46 -5.10 4.30
N LEU A 169 12.93 -4.05 4.96
CA LEU A 169 14.36 -3.84 5.15
C LEU A 169 14.99 -4.96 6.00
N ALA A 170 14.28 -5.44 7.03
CA ALA A 170 14.73 -6.60 7.80
C ALA A 170 14.84 -7.87 6.94
N LEU A 171 13.98 -8.06 5.93
CA LEU A 171 14.09 -9.19 5.01
C LEU A 171 15.37 -9.11 4.15
N PHE A 172 15.75 -7.92 3.67
CA PHE A 172 17.02 -7.72 2.96
C PHE A 172 18.22 -7.96 3.90
N GLU A 173 18.15 -7.47 5.12
CA GLU A 173 19.20 -7.70 6.13
C GLU A 173 19.39 -9.20 6.41
N LEU A 174 18.30 -9.96 6.51
CA LEU A 174 18.37 -11.43 6.66
C LEU A 174 18.98 -12.10 5.43
N ALA A 175 18.56 -11.72 4.23
CA ALA A 175 19.08 -12.25 2.97
C ALA A 175 20.61 -12.04 2.84
N MET A 176 21.13 -10.97 3.44
CA MET A 176 22.56 -10.65 3.51
C MET A 176 23.26 -11.27 4.71
N GLY A 177 22.59 -12.12 5.52
CA GLY A 177 23.15 -12.75 6.72
C GLY A 177 23.20 -11.83 7.96
N GLY A 178 22.56 -10.66 7.90
CA GLY A 178 22.54 -9.69 8.97
C GLY A 178 21.49 -9.96 10.06
N TYR A 179 21.49 -11.17 10.63
CA TYR A 179 20.47 -11.61 11.61
C TYR A 179 20.29 -10.64 12.79
N GLN A 180 21.39 -10.17 13.37
CA GLN A 180 21.31 -9.23 14.49
C GLN A 180 20.68 -7.89 14.09
N LYS A 181 21.02 -7.38 12.90
CA LYS A 181 20.41 -6.14 12.38
C LYS A 181 18.89 -6.28 12.20
N ALA A 182 18.46 -7.41 11.63
CA ALA A 182 17.04 -7.70 11.44
C ALA A 182 16.30 -7.82 12.79
N LEU A 183 16.92 -8.43 13.80
CA LEU A 183 16.37 -8.53 15.15
C LEU A 183 16.29 -7.15 15.83
N ASP A 184 17.34 -6.34 15.74
CA ASP A 184 17.36 -4.98 16.30
C ASP A 184 16.28 -4.11 15.65
N ARG A 185 16.07 -4.26 14.34
CA ARG A 185 15.01 -3.57 13.60
C ARG A 185 13.62 -4.03 14.05
N TYR A 186 13.45 -5.33 14.28
CA TYR A 186 12.21 -5.90 14.83
C TYR A 186 11.87 -5.25 16.18
N GLU A 187 12.82 -5.28 17.11
CA GLU A 187 12.62 -4.75 18.47
C GLU A 187 12.34 -3.24 18.47
N THR A 188 12.98 -2.50 17.56
CA THR A 188 12.90 -1.04 17.52
C THR A 188 11.62 -0.53 16.84
N TYR A 189 11.23 -1.14 15.72
CA TYR A 189 10.19 -0.56 14.84
C TYR A 189 8.95 -1.42 14.67
N ILE A 190 9.05 -2.76 14.76
CA ILE A 190 7.92 -3.65 14.45
C ILE A 190 7.19 -4.05 15.74
N ARG A 191 7.91 -4.59 16.71
CA ARG A 191 7.35 -5.05 17.99
C ARG A 191 6.54 -3.99 18.72
N PRO A 192 6.95 -2.71 18.82
CA PRO A 192 6.12 -1.69 19.48
C PRO A 192 4.74 -1.54 18.86
N SER A 193 4.62 -1.65 17.54
CA SER A 193 3.34 -1.58 16.83
C SER A 193 2.45 -2.80 17.12
N VAL A 194 3.04 -4.00 17.27
CA VAL A 194 2.30 -5.21 17.69
C VAL A 194 1.80 -5.06 19.12
N VAL A 195 2.63 -4.57 20.03
CA VAL A 195 2.24 -4.31 21.42
C VAL A 195 1.11 -3.29 21.50
N ALA A 196 1.12 -2.29 20.59
CA ALA A 196 0.01 -1.33 20.44
C ALA A 196 -1.23 -1.91 19.73
N LYS A 197 -1.27 -3.23 19.50
CA LYS A 197 -2.39 -3.99 18.88
C LYS A 197 -2.71 -3.58 17.43
N SER A 198 -1.70 -3.20 16.65
CA SER A 198 -1.85 -2.99 15.21
C SER A 198 -1.98 -4.34 14.50
N ALA A 199 -3.16 -4.63 13.96
CA ALA A 199 -3.40 -5.86 13.21
C ALA A 199 -2.52 -5.99 11.96
N ALA A 200 -2.21 -4.88 11.29
CA ALA A 200 -1.35 -4.86 10.10
C ALA A 200 0.08 -5.32 10.43
N SER A 201 0.61 -4.95 11.60
CA SER A 201 1.96 -5.32 12.02
C SER A 201 2.09 -6.76 12.53
N LEU A 202 0.98 -7.43 12.82
CA LEU A 202 1.00 -8.80 13.33
C LEU A 202 1.50 -9.78 12.27
N ALA A 203 1.06 -9.63 11.02
CA ALA A 203 1.50 -10.49 9.92
C ALA A 203 3.00 -10.30 9.64
N ASP A 204 3.47 -9.05 9.58
CA ASP A 204 4.88 -8.71 9.39
C ASP A 204 5.74 -9.27 10.51
N SER A 205 5.29 -9.13 11.76
CA SER A 205 5.97 -9.66 12.94
C SER A 205 6.08 -11.19 12.90
N ALA A 206 4.99 -11.90 12.65
CA ALA A 206 4.98 -13.36 12.57
C ALA A 206 5.90 -13.85 11.43
N SER A 207 5.84 -13.21 10.29
CA SER A 207 6.67 -13.50 9.12
C SER A 207 8.17 -13.34 9.41
N LEU A 208 8.57 -12.26 10.07
CA LEU A 208 9.97 -12.00 10.38
C LEU A 208 10.50 -12.96 11.46
N LEU A 209 9.75 -13.14 12.55
CA LEU A 209 10.15 -14.04 13.63
C LEU A 209 10.28 -15.49 13.18
N TRP A 210 9.38 -15.95 12.29
CA TRP A 210 9.49 -17.27 11.67
C TRP A 210 10.82 -17.42 10.91
N ARG A 211 11.22 -16.43 10.13
CA ARG A 211 12.47 -16.46 9.36
C ARG A 211 13.72 -16.35 10.24
N LEU A 212 13.62 -15.70 11.39
CA LEU A 212 14.72 -15.61 12.36
C LEU A 212 14.97 -16.94 13.12
N GLN A 213 13.98 -17.84 13.14
CA GLN A 213 14.09 -19.16 13.78
C GLN A 213 14.69 -20.22 12.85
N LEU A 214 14.66 -20.01 11.54
CA LEU A 214 15.20 -20.91 10.53
C LEU A 214 16.66 -20.60 10.24
#